data_f95b460b2f4f4314814e5bca15f269b4
#
_entry.id   f95b460b2f4f4314814e5bca15f269b4
#
_cell.length_a   1.000
_cell.length_b   1.000
_cell.length_c   1.000
_cell.angle_alpha   90.00
_cell.angle_beta   90.00
_cell.angle_gamma   90.00
#
_symmetry.space_group_name_H-M   'P 1'
#
loop_
_entity.id
_entity.type
_entity.pdbx_description
1 polymer ?
#
loop_
_entity_poly.entity_id
_entity_poly.type
_entity_poly.pdbx_seq_one_letter_code
_entity_poly.pdbx_strand_id
1 'polypeptide(L)'
;MASLPSPSVPVSWGELLDKITILEIKQHRIDRADARANVAREHSLLSRIGAGVLGQDEVAPLYARLKSVNEDLWEIEDAIRREEAARSFGGEFIRLARAVYVKNDERAALKRAINVALESDLIEEKSYAALN
;
A
#
# COMPACT_ATOMS: atom_id res chain seq x y z
N MET A 1 -26.61 6.13 -18.50
CA MET A 1 -26.74 5.32 -17.29
C MET A 1 -26.22 6.10 -16.11
N ALA A 2 -26.99 6.21 -15.05
CA ALA A 2 -26.55 6.91 -13.84
C ALA A 2 -25.47 6.09 -13.12
N SER A 3 -24.45 6.77 -12.63
CA SER A 3 -23.40 6.11 -11.83
C SER A 3 -23.93 5.76 -10.44
N LEU A 4 -23.47 4.64 -9.91
CA LEU A 4 -23.78 4.27 -8.53
C LEU A 4 -22.90 5.09 -7.57
N PRO A 5 -23.45 5.49 -6.41
CA PRO A 5 -22.62 6.13 -5.40
C PRO A 5 -21.57 5.16 -4.87
N SER A 6 -20.44 5.70 -4.40
CA SER A 6 -19.38 4.87 -3.80
C SER A 6 -19.90 4.20 -2.53
N PRO A 7 -19.67 2.89 -2.38
CA PRO A 7 -20.04 2.22 -1.14
C PRO A 7 -19.11 2.62 0.01
N SER A 8 -19.63 2.60 1.22
CA SER A 8 -18.83 2.82 2.43
C SER A 8 -18.75 1.51 3.20
N VAL A 9 -17.54 1.08 3.50
CA VAL A 9 -17.31 -0.14 4.28
C VAL A 9 -16.34 0.18 5.41
N PRO A 10 -16.50 -0.45 6.60
CA PRO A 10 -15.52 -0.30 7.66
C PRO A 10 -14.20 -0.95 7.26
N VAL A 11 -13.09 -0.26 7.56
CA VAL A 11 -11.74 -0.79 7.35
C VAL A 11 -10.91 -0.50 8.59
N SER A 12 -9.81 -1.24 8.80
CA SER A 12 -8.86 -0.92 9.84
C SER A 12 -8.11 0.38 9.51
N TRP A 13 -7.57 1.05 10.52
CA TRP A 13 -6.75 2.23 10.31
C TRP A 13 -5.50 1.93 9.48
N GLY A 14 -4.88 0.77 9.72
CA GLY A 14 -3.73 0.33 8.92
C GLY A 14 -4.07 0.17 7.45
N GLU A 15 -5.23 -0.39 7.14
CA GLU A 15 -5.70 -0.52 5.76
C GLU A 15 -5.92 0.84 5.10
N LEU A 16 -6.56 1.77 5.80
CA LEU A 16 -6.80 3.12 5.27
C LEU A 16 -5.49 3.85 4.97
N LEU A 17 -4.55 3.86 5.93
CA LEU A 17 -3.28 4.56 5.75
C LEU A 17 -2.42 3.91 4.67
N ASP A 18 -2.47 2.59 4.55
CA ASP A 18 -1.81 1.87 3.47
C ASP A 18 -2.33 2.34 2.10
N LYS A 19 -3.64 2.43 1.93
CA LYS A 19 -4.24 2.94 0.69
C LYS A 19 -3.80 4.37 0.38
N ILE A 20 -3.72 5.22 1.39
CA ILE A 20 -3.28 6.61 1.21
C ILE A 20 -1.83 6.65 0.72
N THR A 21 -0.92 5.83 1.28
CA THR A 21 0.47 5.78 0.81
C THR A 21 0.54 5.37 -0.65
N ILE A 22 -0.25 4.36 -1.05
CA ILE A 22 -0.27 3.86 -2.42
C ILE A 22 -0.79 4.94 -3.37
N LEU A 23 -1.81 5.68 -2.97
CA LEU A 23 -2.34 6.78 -3.78
C LEU A 23 -1.30 7.90 -3.96
N GLU A 24 -0.53 8.21 -2.92
CA GLU A 24 0.56 9.18 -3.03
C GLU A 24 1.63 8.72 -4.02
N ILE A 25 1.99 7.44 -3.99
CA ILE A 25 2.95 6.86 -4.94
C ILE A 25 2.39 6.97 -6.36
N LYS A 26 1.13 6.62 -6.55
CA LYS A 26 0.47 6.70 -7.87
C LYS A 26 0.45 8.12 -8.42
N GLN A 27 0.26 9.14 -7.57
CA GLN A 27 0.28 10.55 -7.97
C GLN A 27 1.63 10.93 -8.61
N HIS A 28 2.73 10.33 -8.13
CA HIS A 28 4.07 10.62 -8.63
C HIS A 28 4.47 9.74 -9.83
N ARG A 29 3.86 8.55 -9.95
CA ARG A 29 4.31 7.54 -10.93
C ARG A 29 3.42 7.41 -12.16
N ILE A 30 2.16 7.76 -12.07
CA ILE A 30 1.22 7.62 -13.18
C ILE A 30 1.22 8.89 -14.02
N ASP A 31 1.41 8.74 -15.33
CA ASP A 31 1.52 9.87 -16.24
C ASP A 31 0.22 10.23 -16.96
N ARG A 32 -0.67 9.25 -17.21
CA ARG A 32 -1.91 9.50 -17.94
C ARG A 32 -2.82 10.44 -17.16
N ALA A 33 -3.30 11.50 -17.83
CA ALA A 33 -4.10 12.55 -17.21
C ALA A 33 -5.41 12.02 -16.59
N ASP A 34 -6.11 11.13 -17.29
CA ASP A 34 -7.37 10.56 -16.82
C ASP A 34 -7.16 9.68 -15.56
N ALA A 35 -6.11 8.86 -15.57
CA ALA A 35 -5.76 8.03 -14.43
C ALA A 35 -5.33 8.89 -13.24
N ARG A 36 -4.53 9.93 -13.45
CA ARG A 36 -4.11 10.85 -12.40
C ARG A 36 -5.30 11.58 -11.76
N ALA A 37 -6.29 11.96 -12.58
CA ALA A 37 -7.49 12.60 -12.05
C ALA A 37 -8.27 11.66 -11.13
N ASN A 38 -8.37 10.38 -11.49
CA ASN A 38 -9.02 9.39 -10.64
C ASN A 38 -8.26 9.19 -9.34
N VAL A 39 -6.93 9.11 -9.39
CA VAL A 39 -6.06 8.98 -8.21
C VAL A 39 -6.22 10.19 -7.30
N ALA A 40 -6.20 11.40 -7.86
CA ALA A 40 -6.33 12.64 -7.08
C ALA A 40 -7.68 12.70 -6.34
N ARG A 41 -8.74 12.25 -6.99
CA ARG A 41 -10.08 12.23 -6.39
C ARG A 41 -10.13 11.26 -5.21
N GLU A 42 -9.63 10.06 -5.39
CA GLU A 42 -9.60 9.05 -4.33
C GLU A 42 -8.69 9.49 -3.20
N HIS A 43 -7.51 9.99 -3.51
CA HIS A 43 -6.56 10.49 -2.52
C HIS A 43 -7.18 11.61 -1.66
N SER A 44 -7.84 12.58 -2.31
CA SER A 44 -8.48 13.68 -1.60
C SER A 44 -9.55 13.18 -0.62
N LEU A 45 -10.35 12.21 -1.06
CA LEU A 45 -11.43 11.66 -0.25
C LEU A 45 -10.88 10.90 0.98
N LEU A 46 -9.90 10.01 0.76
CA LEU A 46 -9.36 9.20 1.85
C LEU A 46 -8.46 10.00 2.78
N SER A 47 -7.72 10.98 2.26
CA SER A 47 -6.82 11.82 3.07
C SER A 47 -7.57 12.65 4.11
N ARG A 48 -8.79 13.07 3.80
CA ARG A 48 -9.62 13.79 4.77
C ARG A 48 -9.90 12.94 6.01
N ILE A 49 -10.13 11.65 5.80
CA ILE A 49 -10.39 10.73 6.90
C ILE A 49 -9.09 10.45 7.66
N GLY A 50 -7.98 10.27 6.95
CA GLY A 50 -6.68 9.96 7.55
C GLY A 50 -6.03 11.12 8.28
N ALA A 51 -6.36 12.38 7.91
CA ALA A 51 -5.70 13.56 8.46
C ALA A 51 -5.76 13.65 9.98
N GLY A 52 -6.83 13.14 10.59
CA GLY A 52 -7.01 13.17 12.04
C GLY A 52 -6.02 12.32 12.82
N VAL A 53 -5.39 11.33 12.19
CA VAL A 53 -4.46 10.42 12.86
C VAL A 53 -3.02 10.56 12.36
N LEU A 54 -2.81 11.07 11.15
CA LEU A 54 -1.48 11.16 10.54
C LEU A 54 -0.51 12.07 11.29
N GLY A 55 -1.04 13.04 12.04
CA GLY A 55 -0.21 13.95 12.83
C GLY A 55 0.17 13.41 14.21
N GLN A 56 -0.32 12.24 14.60
CA GLN A 56 0.02 11.67 15.90
C GLN A 56 1.45 11.15 15.90
N ASP A 57 2.18 11.40 17.01
CA ASP A 57 3.60 11.06 17.13
C ASP A 57 3.88 9.56 16.94
N GLU A 58 2.96 8.71 17.36
CA GLU A 58 3.11 7.26 17.23
C GLU A 58 2.86 6.78 15.79
N VAL A 59 2.05 7.49 15.04
CA VAL A 59 1.60 7.08 13.70
C VAL A 59 2.55 7.58 12.60
N ALA A 60 3.03 8.82 12.71
CA ALA A 60 3.82 9.45 11.66
C ALA A 60 5.04 8.61 11.22
N PRO A 61 5.88 8.06 12.15
CA PRO A 61 6.99 7.22 11.73
C PRO A 61 6.56 5.91 11.06
N LEU A 62 5.47 5.32 11.54
CA LEU A 62 4.94 4.08 10.95
C LEU A 62 4.41 4.32 9.54
N TYR A 63 3.73 5.45 9.36
CA TYR A 63 3.24 5.87 8.04
C TYR A 63 4.38 6.05 7.04
N ALA A 64 5.45 6.75 7.46
CA ALA A 64 6.61 6.97 6.62
C ALA A 64 7.28 5.65 6.21
N ARG A 65 7.41 4.71 7.14
CA ARG A 65 7.97 3.39 6.87
C ARG A 65 7.07 2.57 5.95
N LEU A 66 5.76 2.64 6.16
CA LEU A 66 4.79 1.95 5.31
C LEU A 66 4.87 2.47 3.86
N LYS A 67 4.96 3.78 3.70
CA LYS A 67 5.13 4.38 2.36
C LYS A 67 6.41 3.90 1.70
N SER A 68 7.52 3.85 2.44
CA SER A 68 8.81 3.36 1.93
C SER A 68 8.72 1.91 1.47
N VAL A 69 8.08 1.04 2.24
CA VAL A 69 7.87 -0.36 1.86
C VAL A 69 7.02 -0.46 0.60
N ASN A 70 5.97 0.34 0.48
CA ASN A 70 5.13 0.35 -0.70
C ASN A 70 5.86 0.90 -1.93
N GLU A 71 6.77 1.86 -1.76
CA GLU A 71 7.66 2.32 -2.85
C GLU A 71 8.59 1.19 -3.31
N ASP A 72 9.16 0.44 -2.38
CA ASP A 72 9.99 -0.73 -2.71
C ASP A 72 9.18 -1.76 -3.49
N LEU A 73 7.95 -2.04 -3.05
CA LEU A 73 7.06 -2.97 -3.75
C LEU A 73 6.73 -2.50 -5.17
N TRP A 74 6.52 -1.19 -5.34
CA TRP A 74 6.29 -0.61 -6.67
C TRP A 74 7.47 -0.90 -7.60
N GLU A 75 8.69 -0.65 -7.13
CA GLU A 75 9.90 -0.90 -7.91
C GLU A 75 10.09 -2.38 -8.23
N ILE A 76 9.84 -3.26 -7.25
CA ILE A 76 9.94 -4.70 -7.42
C ILE A 76 8.93 -5.18 -8.47
N GLU A 77 7.69 -4.70 -8.40
CA GLU A 77 6.64 -5.06 -9.35
C GLU A 77 7.02 -4.65 -10.78
N ASP A 78 7.53 -3.44 -10.97
CA ASP A 78 7.99 -2.99 -12.27
C ASP A 78 9.15 -3.85 -12.78
N ALA A 79 10.12 -4.15 -11.92
CA ALA A 79 11.29 -4.92 -12.28
C ALA A 79 10.93 -6.36 -12.66
N ILE A 80 10.05 -7.03 -11.88
CA ILE A 80 9.68 -8.41 -12.16
C ILE A 80 8.84 -8.52 -13.44
N ARG A 81 8.02 -7.49 -13.72
CA ARG A 81 7.25 -7.44 -14.97
C ARG A 81 8.14 -7.25 -16.19
N ARG A 82 9.24 -6.50 -16.05
CA ARG A 82 10.23 -6.39 -17.12
C ARG A 82 10.93 -7.72 -17.39
N GLU A 83 11.27 -8.48 -16.34
CA GLU A 83 11.84 -9.82 -16.48
C GLU A 83 10.84 -10.78 -17.15
N GLU A 84 9.56 -10.70 -16.78
CA GLU A 84 8.50 -11.49 -17.40
C GLU A 84 8.38 -11.16 -18.90
N ALA A 85 8.36 -9.89 -19.24
CA ALA A 85 8.25 -9.43 -20.63
C ALA A 85 9.44 -9.89 -21.48
N ALA A 86 10.63 -9.94 -20.88
CA ALA A 86 11.85 -10.41 -21.54
C ALA A 86 11.97 -11.95 -21.52
N ARG A 87 11.02 -12.64 -20.89
CA ARG A 87 11.04 -14.10 -20.67
C ARG A 87 12.33 -14.55 -19.97
N SER A 88 12.82 -13.75 -19.05
CA SER A 88 14.03 -13.98 -18.28
C SER A 88 13.65 -14.47 -16.89
N PHE A 89 13.71 -15.79 -16.68
CA PHE A 89 13.24 -16.41 -15.45
C PHE A 89 14.39 -16.99 -14.62
N GLY A 90 15.56 -16.35 -14.70
CA GLY A 90 16.74 -16.79 -13.99
C GLY A 90 16.83 -16.24 -12.56
N GLY A 91 18.05 -16.09 -12.07
CA GLY A 91 18.31 -15.69 -10.69
C GLY A 91 17.72 -14.35 -10.30
N GLU A 92 17.72 -13.37 -11.22
CA GLU A 92 17.14 -12.04 -10.94
C GLU A 92 15.62 -12.12 -10.77
N PHE A 93 14.94 -12.88 -11.64
CA PHE A 93 13.50 -13.08 -11.50
C PHE A 93 13.18 -13.71 -10.15
N ILE A 94 13.92 -14.73 -9.76
CA ILE A 94 13.72 -15.43 -8.49
C ILE A 94 13.96 -14.47 -7.31
N ARG A 95 15.03 -13.68 -7.37
CA ARG A 95 15.34 -12.69 -6.33
C ARG A 95 14.19 -11.69 -6.14
N LEU A 96 13.64 -11.19 -7.26
CA LEU A 96 12.53 -10.24 -7.23
C LEU A 96 11.26 -10.90 -6.69
N ALA A 97 10.95 -12.11 -7.11
CA ALA A 97 9.78 -12.83 -6.63
C ALA A 97 9.83 -13.06 -5.12
N ARG A 98 11.01 -13.42 -4.60
CA ARG A 98 11.19 -13.61 -3.16
C ARG A 98 11.09 -12.29 -2.39
N ALA A 99 11.58 -11.19 -2.98
CA ALA A 99 11.49 -9.87 -2.38
C ALA A 99 10.03 -9.44 -2.15
N VAL A 100 9.11 -9.87 -3.03
CA VAL A 100 7.66 -9.58 -2.86
C VAL A 100 7.15 -10.13 -1.52
N TYR A 101 7.50 -11.38 -1.18
CA TYR A 101 7.03 -11.98 0.08
C TYR A 101 7.59 -11.25 1.29
N VAL A 102 8.89 -10.95 1.28
CA VAL A 102 9.57 -10.26 2.38
C VAL A 102 8.97 -8.89 2.61
N LYS A 103 8.80 -8.12 1.53
CA LYS A 103 8.24 -6.76 1.62
C LYS A 103 6.78 -6.77 2.03
N ASN A 104 5.98 -7.74 1.56
CA ASN A 104 4.59 -7.86 1.99
C ASN A 104 4.48 -8.22 3.47
N ASP A 105 5.41 -9.01 4.01
CA ASP A 105 5.45 -9.31 5.44
C ASP A 105 5.77 -8.05 6.24
N GLU A 106 6.73 -7.23 5.80
CA GLU A 106 7.04 -5.94 6.42
C GLU A 106 5.83 -5.01 6.39
N ARG A 107 5.14 -4.95 5.25
CA ARG A 107 3.95 -4.14 5.06
C ARG A 107 2.85 -4.57 6.03
N ALA A 108 2.60 -5.87 6.14
CA ALA A 108 1.59 -6.39 7.08
C ALA A 108 1.92 -6.04 8.52
N ALA A 109 3.21 -6.14 8.91
CA ALA A 109 3.65 -5.79 10.26
C ALA A 109 3.45 -4.32 10.56
N LEU A 110 3.72 -3.43 9.60
CA LEU A 110 3.52 -1.99 9.77
C LEU A 110 2.05 -1.62 9.86
N LYS A 111 1.20 -2.23 9.04
CA LYS A 111 -0.25 -2.03 9.12
C LYS A 111 -0.78 -2.46 10.48
N ARG A 112 -0.30 -3.61 11.00
CA ARG A 112 -0.69 -4.10 12.31
C ARG A 112 -0.21 -3.16 13.43
N ALA A 113 1.01 -2.64 13.33
CA ALA A 113 1.54 -1.69 14.30
C ALA A 113 0.67 -0.42 14.36
N ILE A 114 0.21 0.07 13.22
CA ILE A 114 -0.71 1.21 13.15
C ILE A 114 -2.04 0.85 13.84
N ASN A 115 -2.58 -0.32 13.55
CA ASN A 115 -3.84 -0.76 14.17
C ASN A 115 -3.73 -0.84 15.69
N VAL A 116 -2.59 -1.32 16.19
CA VAL A 116 -2.34 -1.39 17.63
C VAL A 116 -2.20 0.01 18.23
N ALA A 117 -1.42 0.89 17.58
CA ALA A 117 -1.20 2.25 18.07
C ALA A 117 -2.50 3.06 18.15
N LEU A 118 -3.42 2.84 17.21
CA LEU A 118 -4.70 3.56 17.15
C LEU A 118 -5.85 2.79 17.78
N GLU A 119 -5.58 1.62 18.38
CA GLU A 119 -6.62 0.77 18.97
C GLU A 119 -7.76 0.51 17.97
N SER A 120 -7.39 0.14 16.74
CA SER A 120 -8.35 -0.10 15.65
C SER A 120 -9.35 -1.18 16.03
N ASP A 121 -10.64 -0.93 15.82
CA ASP A 121 -11.68 -1.93 16.04
C ASP A 121 -11.50 -3.15 15.14
N LEU A 122 -11.05 -2.90 13.90
CA LEU A 122 -10.77 -3.95 12.94
C LEU A 122 -9.27 -4.17 12.84
N ILE A 123 -8.84 -5.43 12.84
CA ILE A 123 -7.44 -5.80 12.69
C ILE A 123 -7.36 -6.92 11.65
N GLU A 124 -6.64 -6.66 10.57
CA GLU A 124 -6.43 -7.65 9.53
C GLU A 124 -5.51 -8.77 10.03
N GLU A 125 -5.88 -10.01 9.76
CA GLU A 125 -5.09 -11.17 10.10
C GLU A 125 -4.53 -11.85 8.84
N LYS A 126 -3.35 -12.45 8.96
CA LYS A 126 -2.69 -13.21 7.91
C LYS A 126 -2.41 -14.63 8.40
N SER A 127 -2.50 -15.59 7.50
CA SER A 127 -2.31 -16.99 7.84
C SER A 127 -1.41 -17.69 6.81
N TYR A 128 -0.27 -17.07 6.52
CA TYR A 128 0.72 -17.65 5.62
C TYR A 128 1.72 -18.51 6.40
N ALA A 129 2.32 -19.47 5.70
CA ALA A 129 3.45 -20.21 6.28
C ALA A 129 4.60 -19.24 6.61
N ALA A 130 5.28 -19.51 7.72
CA ALA A 130 6.40 -18.68 8.12
C ALA A 130 7.56 -18.76 7.12
N LEU A 131 8.21 -17.62 6.87
CA LEU A 131 9.39 -17.52 6.02
C LEU A 131 10.63 -17.55 6.92
N ASN A 132 11.23 -18.73 7.05
CA ASN A 132 12.43 -18.91 7.86
C ASN A 132 13.66 -19.13 7.00
#